data_802e8077ad2da54438365747201a35e5
#
_entry.id   802e8077ad2da54438365747201a35e5
#
_cell.length_a   1.000
_cell.length_b   1.000
_cell.length_c   1.000
_cell.angle_alpha   90.00
_cell.angle_beta   90.00
_cell.angle_gamma   90.00
#
_symmetry.space_group_name_H-M   'P 1'
#
loop_
_entity.id
_entity.type
_entity.pdbx_description
1 polymer ?
#
loop_
_entity_poly.entity_id
_entity_poly.type
_entity_poly.pdbx_seq_one_letter_code
_entity_poly.pdbx_strand_id
1 'polypeptide(L)'
;NSRRLGKNLRTTQGAGEPVRVYEASSDLAEAQWMVDEIKQLVRSDGFERKEIAVLYRSNAQSRVIESALFNASVPYRVYGGLRFFERAEIKHALAYLRLLENPHDDTSFTRVVNFPPRGIGARSIEVLQDAARAAGCSLHDAVSAVPGKAGANLGAFVAMVDVLREQTQGLNLRGIIEQMLESTGLVEHFRTEKEGADRIENLQELVNAAESFVTQEGFGRDAVALPLDEHGTPLTQSVVSQGLDPNAPVLDEPLKPAVPGIVDADTGETLSPLAAFLTHAALEAGDNQAQAGQDAVQLMTVHASKGLEFDGVFIGGMEEGLFPHENSASDRDGLEEERRLMYVAITRARKRLYLS
;
A
#
# COMPACT_ATOMS: atom_id res chain seq x y z
N ASN A 1 -6.13 -31.37 17.65
CA ASN A 1 -6.63 -30.30 18.51
C ASN A 1 -6.94 -30.90 19.89
N SER A 2 -5.98 -30.81 20.80
CA SER A 2 -6.03 -31.50 22.12
C SER A 2 -7.15 -30.97 23.04
N ARG A 3 -7.64 -29.75 22.78
CA ARG A 3 -8.69 -29.08 23.57
C ARG A 3 -10.02 -28.91 22.82
N ARG A 4 -10.27 -29.76 21.79
CA ARG A 4 -11.51 -29.68 21.02
C ARG A 4 -12.73 -30.01 21.88
N LEU A 5 -13.64 -29.07 22.04
CA LEU A 5 -14.99 -29.34 22.52
C LEU A 5 -15.73 -30.13 21.42
N GLY A 6 -16.19 -31.33 21.72
CA GLY A 6 -16.73 -32.30 20.77
C GLY A 6 -17.99 -31.82 20.04
N LYS A 7 -17.86 -30.91 19.09
CA LYS A 7 -18.92 -30.51 18.16
C LYS A 7 -18.67 -31.17 16.80
N ASN A 8 -19.66 -31.87 16.27
CA ASN A 8 -19.66 -32.34 14.90
C ASN A 8 -20.44 -31.34 14.02
N LEU A 9 -19.80 -30.90 12.95
CA LEU A 9 -20.47 -30.08 11.95
C LEU A 9 -21.56 -30.94 11.29
N ARG A 10 -22.76 -30.40 11.14
CA ARG A 10 -23.88 -31.05 10.48
C ARG A 10 -24.54 -30.06 9.54
N THR A 11 -24.93 -30.52 8.38
CA THR A 11 -25.75 -29.74 7.44
C THR A 11 -27.06 -30.49 7.16
N THR A 12 -28.10 -29.74 6.91
CA THR A 12 -29.40 -30.26 6.43
C THR A 12 -29.55 -30.11 4.92
N GLN A 13 -28.58 -29.47 4.25
CA GLN A 13 -28.61 -29.14 2.82
C GLN A 13 -28.11 -30.26 1.90
N GLY A 14 -27.71 -31.41 2.43
CA GLY A 14 -27.13 -32.50 1.64
C GLY A 14 -25.70 -32.22 1.17
N ALA A 15 -25.25 -32.96 0.13
CA ALA A 15 -23.95 -32.75 -0.49
C ALA A 15 -24.00 -31.48 -1.35
N GLY A 16 -23.07 -30.53 -1.08
CA GLY A 16 -22.90 -29.31 -1.86
C GLY A 16 -21.94 -29.50 -3.04
N GLU A 17 -21.56 -28.38 -3.67
CA GLU A 17 -20.49 -28.33 -4.66
C GLU A 17 -19.15 -28.73 -4.03
N PRO A 18 -18.26 -29.39 -4.79
CA PRO A 18 -16.90 -29.65 -4.32
C PRO A 18 -16.14 -28.38 -3.99
N VAL A 19 -15.26 -28.45 -2.98
CA VAL A 19 -14.31 -27.36 -2.71
C VAL A 19 -13.38 -27.23 -3.92
N ARG A 20 -13.19 -26.02 -4.40
CA ARG A 20 -12.28 -25.72 -5.50
C ARG A 20 -10.97 -25.22 -4.94
N VAL A 21 -9.87 -25.77 -5.43
CA VAL A 21 -8.51 -25.39 -5.02
C VAL A 21 -7.78 -24.88 -6.24
N TYR A 22 -7.12 -23.75 -6.10
CA TYR A 22 -6.31 -23.13 -7.13
C TYR A 22 -4.91 -22.86 -6.59
N GLU A 23 -3.90 -23.24 -7.36
CA GLU A 23 -2.50 -22.92 -7.07
C GLU A 23 -2.05 -21.82 -8.00
N ALA A 24 -1.72 -20.67 -7.42
CA ALA A 24 -1.23 -19.51 -8.14
C ALA A 24 0.30 -19.45 -8.14
N SER A 25 0.88 -18.88 -9.19
CA SER A 25 2.33 -18.63 -9.26
C SER A 25 2.79 -17.38 -8.52
N SER A 26 1.85 -16.52 -8.14
CA SER A 26 2.07 -15.27 -7.39
C SER A 26 0.76 -14.77 -6.78
N ASP A 27 0.87 -13.84 -5.83
CA ASP A 27 -0.25 -13.11 -5.23
C ASP A 27 -1.07 -12.34 -6.28
N LEU A 28 -0.42 -11.73 -7.28
CA LEU A 28 -1.09 -11.07 -8.40
C LEU A 28 -1.90 -12.06 -9.24
N ALA A 29 -1.34 -13.23 -9.54
CA ALA A 29 -2.05 -14.27 -10.30
C ALA A 29 -3.24 -14.82 -9.50
N GLU A 30 -3.08 -14.98 -8.19
CA GLU A 30 -4.14 -15.37 -7.26
C GLU A 30 -5.29 -14.36 -7.28
N ALA A 31 -4.99 -13.07 -7.09
CA ALA A 31 -5.98 -12.01 -7.07
C ALA A 31 -6.71 -11.88 -8.42
N GLN A 32 -5.99 -11.98 -9.53
CA GLN A 32 -6.58 -11.93 -10.86
C GLN A 32 -7.53 -13.13 -11.08
N TRP A 33 -7.11 -14.34 -10.71
CA TRP A 33 -7.97 -15.52 -10.78
C TRP A 33 -9.23 -15.35 -9.93
N MET A 34 -9.11 -14.83 -8.70
CA MET A 34 -10.28 -14.56 -7.84
C MET A 34 -11.27 -13.60 -8.52
N VAL A 35 -10.74 -12.53 -9.13
CA VAL A 35 -11.57 -11.54 -9.84
C VAL A 35 -12.32 -12.19 -11.02
N ASP A 36 -11.65 -13.04 -11.79
CA ASP A 36 -12.25 -13.71 -12.95
C ASP A 36 -13.34 -14.71 -12.51
N GLU A 37 -13.09 -15.50 -11.46
CA GLU A 37 -14.09 -16.39 -10.86
C GLU A 37 -15.29 -15.60 -10.29
N ILE A 38 -15.05 -14.47 -9.59
CA ILE A 38 -16.13 -13.60 -9.08
C ILE A 38 -16.96 -13.08 -10.24
N LYS A 39 -16.36 -12.61 -11.33
CA LYS A 39 -17.09 -12.18 -12.52
C LYS A 39 -17.91 -13.31 -13.13
N GLN A 40 -17.38 -14.53 -13.15
CA GLN A 40 -18.10 -15.71 -13.64
C GLN A 40 -19.30 -16.05 -12.74
N LEU A 41 -19.12 -16.07 -11.40
CA LEU A 41 -20.20 -16.29 -10.45
C LEU A 41 -21.36 -15.32 -10.64
N VAL A 42 -21.04 -14.04 -10.83
CA VAL A 42 -22.07 -12.99 -11.02
C VAL A 42 -22.75 -13.13 -12.38
N ARG A 43 -22.00 -13.37 -13.47
CA ARG A 43 -22.54 -13.38 -14.83
C ARG A 43 -23.28 -14.65 -15.18
N SER A 44 -22.74 -15.81 -14.77
CA SER A 44 -23.20 -17.12 -15.22
C SER A 44 -24.06 -17.83 -14.18
N ASP A 45 -23.75 -17.66 -12.90
CA ASP A 45 -24.38 -18.41 -11.82
C ASP A 45 -25.38 -17.58 -11.00
N GLY A 46 -25.52 -16.28 -11.33
CA GLY A 46 -26.51 -15.38 -10.76
C GLY A 46 -26.23 -14.98 -9.29
N PHE A 47 -24.99 -15.06 -8.83
CA PHE A 47 -24.62 -14.58 -7.51
C PHE A 47 -24.68 -13.06 -7.44
N GLU A 48 -25.23 -12.51 -6.36
CA GLU A 48 -25.06 -11.10 -6.03
C GLU A 48 -23.67 -10.90 -5.41
N ARG A 49 -22.99 -9.78 -5.73
CA ARG A 49 -21.65 -9.49 -5.20
C ARG A 49 -21.62 -9.43 -3.69
N LYS A 50 -22.67 -8.92 -3.05
CA LYS A 50 -22.79 -8.85 -1.59
C LYS A 50 -22.80 -10.22 -0.91
N GLU A 51 -23.15 -11.30 -1.65
CA GLU A 51 -23.15 -12.68 -1.19
C GLU A 51 -21.81 -13.41 -1.49
N ILE A 52 -20.82 -12.67 -1.96
CA ILE A 52 -19.47 -13.18 -2.22
C ILE A 52 -18.50 -12.50 -1.25
N ALA A 53 -17.71 -13.30 -0.52
CA ALA A 53 -16.66 -12.82 0.37
C ALA A 53 -15.30 -13.33 -0.04
N VAL A 54 -14.30 -12.48 0.11
CA VAL A 54 -12.87 -12.85 0.05
C VAL A 54 -12.30 -12.70 1.44
N LEU A 55 -11.83 -13.81 2.00
CA LEU A 55 -11.28 -13.89 3.35
C LEU A 55 -9.77 -14.02 3.29
N TYR A 56 -9.07 -13.27 4.11
CA TYR A 56 -7.62 -13.30 4.26
C TYR A 56 -7.21 -13.29 5.72
N ARG A 57 -5.98 -13.73 6.00
CA ARG A 57 -5.49 -13.88 7.38
C ARG A 57 -5.03 -12.54 7.97
N SER A 58 -4.26 -11.76 7.23
CA SER A 58 -3.76 -10.46 7.67
C SER A 58 -4.28 -9.32 6.79
N ASN A 59 -4.35 -8.12 7.36
CA ASN A 59 -4.83 -6.94 6.64
C ASN A 59 -3.93 -6.57 5.45
N ALA A 60 -2.65 -6.85 5.50
CA ALA A 60 -1.72 -6.57 4.42
C ALA A 60 -2.11 -7.27 3.11
N GLN A 61 -2.60 -8.51 3.19
CA GLN A 61 -3.02 -9.30 2.02
C GLN A 61 -4.16 -8.65 1.22
N SER A 62 -4.96 -7.74 1.84
CA SER A 62 -6.09 -7.12 1.14
C SER A 62 -5.67 -6.26 -0.04
N ARG A 63 -4.47 -5.65 -0.01
CA ARG A 63 -4.03 -4.69 -1.03
C ARG A 63 -4.07 -5.26 -2.45
N VAL A 64 -3.46 -6.43 -2.66
CA VAL A 64 -3.39 -7.03 -4.00
C VAL A 64 -4.78 -7.34 -4.53
N ILE A 65 -5.66 -7.82 -3.65
CA ILE A 65 -7.06 -8.13 -3.98
C ILE A 65 -7.84 -6.84 -4.26
N GLU A 66 -7.66 -5.80 -3.45
CA GLU A 66 -8.27 -4.49 -3.63
C GLU A 66 -7.88 -3.87 -4.98
N SER A 67 -6.57 -3.85 -5.30
CA SER A 67 -6.06 -3.33 -6.57
C SER A 67 -6.58 -4.14 -7.76
N ALA A 68 -6.65 -5.47 -7.67
CA ALA A 68 -7.19 -6.30 -8.74
C ALA A 68 -8.69 -6.04 -8.98
N LEU A 69 -9.50 -5.89 -7.94
CA LEU A 69 -10.91 -5.55 -8.04
C LEU A 69 -11.12 -4.14 -8.59
N PHE A 70 -10.30 -3.17 -8.15
CA PHE A 70 -10.29 -1.80 -8.64
C PHE A 70 -10.02 -1.75 -10.15
N ASN A 71 -8.91 -2.34 -10.60
CA ASN A 71 -8.51 -2.39 -12.01
C ASN A 71 -9.56 -3.09 -12.88
N ALA A 72 -10.25 -4.07 -12.32
CA ALA A 72 -11.32 -4.81 -12.98
C ALA A 72 -12.70 -4.11 -12.92
N SER A 73 -12.78 -2.94 -12.29
CA SER A 73 -14.02 -2.18 -12.04
C SER A 73 -15.10 -3.02 -11.34
N VAL A 74 -14.70 -3.92 -10.43
CA VAL A 74 -15.59 -4.72 -9.60
C VAL A 74 -15.80 -4.01 -8.27
N PRO A 75 -17.04 -3.58 -7.94
CA PRO A 75 -17.32 -2.93 -6.66
C PRO A 75 -17.00 -3.85 -5.48
N TYR A 76 -16.29 -3.34 -4.49
CA TYR A 76 -15.96 -4.07 -3.27
C TYR A 76 -16.09 -3.19 -2.03
N ARG A 77 -16.15 -3.83 -0.87
CA ARG A 77 -16.17 -3.18 0.44
C ARG A 77 -15.28 -3.94 1.42
N VAL A 78 -14.43 -3.21 2.15
CA VAL A 78 -13.67 -3.78 3.26
C VAL A 78 -14.52 -3.75 4.52
N TYR A 79 -14.82 -4.91 5.07
CA TYR A 79 -15.63 -5.07 6.27
C TYR A 79 -14.76 -5.09 7.52
N GLY A 80 -15.11 -4.24 8.49
CA GLY A 80 -14.39 -4.17 9.77
C GLY A 80 -13.07 -3.43 9.72
N GLY A 81 -12.74 -2.74 8.62
CA GLY A 81 -11.49 -2.01 8.45
C GLY A 81 -11.58 -0.92 7.39
N LEU A 82 -10.43 -0.29 7.12
CA LEU A 82 -10.23 0.67 6.05
C LEU A 82 -9.54 -0.01 4.87
N ARG A 83 -9.79 0.49 3.66
CA ARG A 83 -9.03 0.11 2.47
C ARG A 83 -7.54 0.39 2.68
N PHE A 84 -6.69 -0.30 1.95
CA PHE A 84 -5.25 -0.24 2.16
C PHE A 84 -4.71 1.19 2.18
N PHE A 85 -4.98 1.98 1.14
CA PHE A 85 -4.49 3.37 1.05
C PHE A 85 -5.21 4.36 1.98
N GLU A 86 -6.26 3.94 2.66
CA GLU A 86 -6.97 4.76 3.66
C GLU A 86 -6.46 4.57 5.09
N ARG A 87 -5.66 3.53 5.35
CA ARG A 87 -5.12 3.23 6.68
C ARG A 87 -4.21 4.35 7.16
N ALA A 88 -4.24 4.61 8.47
CA ALA A 88 -3.53 5.75 9.05
C ALA A 88 -2.02 5.71 8.81
N GLU A 89 -1.40 4.53 9.02
CA GLU A 89 0.03 4.29 8.79
C GLU A 89 0.42 4.52 7.33
N ILE A 90 -0.42 4.07 6.40
CA ILE A 90 -0.20 4.26 4.96
C ILE A 90 -0.35 5.74 4.59
N LYS A 91 -1.38 6.42 5.11
CA LYS A 91 -1.55 7.88 4.90
C LYS A 91 -0.37 8.69 5.45
N HIS A 92 0.24 8.25 6.57
CA HIS A 92 1.45 8.90 7.07
C HIS A 92 2.64 8.67 6.13
N ALA A 93 2.85 7.43 5.69
CA ALA A 93 3.92 7.11 4.75
C ALA A 93 3.76 7.88 3.42
N LEU A 94 2.55 7.89 2.84
CA LEU A 94 2.25 8.66 1.61
C LEU A 94 2.47 10.17 1.80
N ALA A 95 2.18 10.72 2.98
CA ALA A 95 2.43 12.14 3.25
C ALA A 95 3.93 12.44 3.29
N TYR A 96 4.77 11.56 3.84
CA TYR A 96 6.22 11.70 3.73
C TYR A 96 6.68 11.63 2.28
N LEU A 97 6.21 10.65 1.51
CA LEU A 97 6.54 10.52 0.10
C LEU A 97 6.14 11.76 -0.72
N ARG A 98 4.98 12.37 -0.42
CA ARG A 98 4.56 13.63 -1.05
C ARG A 98 5.49 14.79 -0.71
N LEU A 99 6.03 14.86 0.52
CA LEU A 99 7.02 15.86 0.88
C LEU A 99 8.36 15.65 0.17
N LEU A 100 8.71 14.41 -0.15
CA LEU A 100 9.90 14.13 -0.98
C LEU A 100 9.71 14.61 -2.41
N GLU A 101 8.52 14.47 -2.98
CA GLU A 101 8.18 14.99 -4.31
C GLU A 101 8.02 16.53 -4.29
N ASN A 102 7.26 17.04 -3.34
CA ASN A 102 7.01 18.46 -3.18
C ASN A 102 7.10 18.89 -1.72
N PRO A 103 8.21 19.52 -1.27
CA PRO A 103 8.38 19.98 0.11
C PRO A 103 7.39 21.07 0.54
N HIS A 104 6.72 21.74 -0.43
CA HIS A 104 5.75 22.80 -0.20
C HIS A 104 4.31 22.29 -0.08
N ASP A 105 4.08 20.96 0.03
CA ASP A 105 2.76 20.39 0.33
C ASP A 105 2.42 20.57 1.82
N ASP A 106 1.77 21.68 2.13
CA ASP A 106 1.37 22.05 3.50
C ASP A 106 0.43 21.04 4.15
N THR A 107 -0.37 20.34 3.36
CA THR A 107 -1.29 19.30 3.86
C THR A 107 -0.51 18.10 4.38
N SER A 108 0.42 17.60 3.57
CA SER A 108 1.31 16.50 3.95
C SER A 108 2.25 16.92 5.07
N PHE A 109 2.77 18.14 5.05
CA PHE A 109 3.58 18.71 6.12
C PHE A 109 2.85 18.64 7.46
N THR A 110 1.65 19.21 7.52
CA THR A 110 0.84 19.25 8.75
C THR A 110 0.52 17.85 9.28
N ARG A 111 0.33 16.87 8.39
CA ARG A 111 0.03 15.50 8.77
C ARG A 111 1.20 14.82 9.49
N VAL A 112 2.45 15.04 9.08
CA VAL A 112 3.59 14.24 9.55
C VAL A 112 4.63 15.01 10.35
N VAL A 113 4.53 16.33 10.46
CA VAL A 113 5.51 17.17 11.17
C VAL A 113 5.75 16.71 12.61
N ASN A 114 4.72 16.20 13.29
CA ASN A 114 4.80 15.63 14.64
C ASN A 114 4.42 14.15 14.70
N PHE A 115 4.56 13.42 13.62
CA PHE A 115 4.33 11.97 13.58
C PHE A 115 5.47 11.26 12.85
N PRO A 116 6.25 10.41 13.53
CA PRO A 116 6.25 10.14 15.00
C PRO A 116 6.44 11.40 15.86
N PRO A 117 6.12 11.36 17.16
CA PRO A 117 6.21 12.52 18.04
C PRO A 117 7.59 13.16 18.07
N ARG A 118 7.67 14.47 17.76
CA ARG A 118 8.92 15.28 17.72
C ARG A 118 8.91 16.48 18.66
N GLY A 119 7.94 16.51 19.59
CA GLY A 119 7.79 17.64 20.50
C GLY A 119 7.25 18.91 19.83
N ILE A 120 6.55 18.77 18.71
CA ILE A 120 5.90 19.84 17.96
C ILE A 120 4.41 19.81 18.29
N GLY A 121 3.98 20.70 19.17
CA GLY A 121 2.57 20.77 19.59
C GLY A 121 1.72 21.63 18.64
N ALA A 122 0.40 21.59 18.82
CA ALA A 122 -0.57 22.35 18.02
C ALA A 122 -0.25 23.85 17.97
N ARG A 123 0.15 24.45 19.11
CA ARG A 123 0.53 25.87 19.15
C ARG A 123 1.74 26.20 18.27
N SER A 124 2.69 25.28 18.14
CA SER A 124 3.86 25.48 17.26
C SER A 124 3.43 25.50 15.80
N ILE A 125 2.47 24.64 15.45
CA ILE A 125 1.90 24.55 14.10
C ILE A 125 1.08 25.84 13.79
N GLU A 126 0.29 26.33 14.75
CA GLU A 126 -0.44 27.59 14.60
C GLU A 126 0.50 28.80 14.33
N VAL A 127 1.58 28.89 15.12
CA VAL A 127 2.59 29.96 14.93
C VAL A 127 3.25 29.86 13.56
N LEU A 128 3.55 28.64 13.11
CA LEU A 128 4.13 28.40 11.78
C LEU A 128 3.14 28.79 10.67
N GLN A 129 1.86 28.40 10.80
CA GLN A 129 0.81 28.76 9.85
C GLN A 129 0.60 30.27 9.76
N ASP A 130 0.65 30.97 10.89
CA ASP A 130 0.56 32.43 10.91
C ASP A 130 1.77 33.10 10.24
N ALA A 131 2.98 32.57 10.47
CA ALA A 131 4.19 33.04 9.81
C ALA A 131 4.13 32.81 8.28
N ALA A 132 3.73 31.61 7.85
CA ALA A 132 3.57 31.27 6.44
C ALA A 132 2.55 32.17 5.74
N ARG A 133 1.40 32.40 6.39
CA ARG A 133 0.35 33.31 5.88
C ARG A 133 0.84 34.75 5.78
N ALA A 134 1.58 35.23 6.77
CA ALA A 134 2.13 36.60 6.78
C ALA A 134 3.18 36.80 5.68
N ALA A 135 3.98 35.76 5.40
CA ALA A 135 5.02 35.81 4.38
C ALA A 135 4.52 35.43 2.97
N GLY A 136 3.34 34.84 2.84
CA GLY A 136 2.81 34.33 1.57
C GLY A 136 3.61 33.14 1.00
N CYS A 137 4.16 32.27 1.87
CA CYS A 137 4.98 31.14 1.50
C CYS A 137 4.47 29.84 2.12
N SER A 138 5.09 28.71 1.79
CA SER A 138 4.76 27.40 2.36
C SER A 138 5.12 27.29 3.84
N LEU A 139 4.59 26.26 4.52
CA LEU A 139 4.98 25.94 5.90
C LEU A 139 6.47 25.59 5.98
N HIS A 140 7.00 24.87 4.99
CA HIS A 140 8.41 24.53 4.89
C HIS A 140 9.29 25.79 4.94
N ASP A 141 9.01 26.80 4.11
CA ASP A 141 9.80 28.02 3.99
C ASP A 141 9.65 28.93 5.21
N ALA A 142 8.48 28.92 5.84
CA ALA A 142 8.19 29.77 7.00
C ALA A 142 8.87 29.30 8.30
N VAL A 143 9.45 28.08 8.34
CA VAL A 143 10.04 27.52 9.57
C VAL A 143 11.11 28.43 10.17
N SER A 144 11.92 29.09 9.34
CA SER A 144 12.98 29.98 9.78
C SER A 144 12.47 31.23 10.56
N ALA A 145 11.19 31.58 10.38
CA ALA A 145 10.55 32.70 11.09
C ALA A 145 10.00 32.30 12.48
N VAL A 146 9.97 31.00 12.82
CA VAL A 146 9.45 30.55 14.12
C VAL A 146 10.57 30.57 15.16
N PRO A 147 10.46 31.34 16.25
CA PRO A 147 11.52 31.45 17.24
C PRO A 147 11.53 30.30 18.26
N GLY A 148 12.65 30.19 18.98
CA GLY A 148 12.79 29.36 20.17
C GLY A 148 12.80 27.85 19.89
N LYS A 149 12.43 27.06 20.91
CA LYS A 149 12.45 25.58 20.85
C LYS A 149 11.52 25.02 19.77
N ALA A 150 10.38 25.68 19.55
CA ALA A 150 9.43 25.28 18.50
C ALA A 150 10.07 25.39 17.12
N GLY A 151 10.74 26.52 16.82
CA GLY A 151 11.48 26.70 15.57
C GLY A 151 12.62 25.71 15.40
N ALA A 152 13.35 25.40 16.49
CA ALA A 152 14.41 24.40 16.43
C ALA A 152 13.89 22.99 16.08
N ASN A 153 12.78 22.56 16.69
CA ASN A 153 12.16 21.27 16.38
C ASN A 153 11.60 21.21 14.96
N LEU A 154 10.95 22.29 14.51
CA LEU A 154 10.45 22.42 13.14
C LEU A 154 11.60 22.42 12.13
N GLY A 155 12.69 23.16 12.42
CA GLY A 155 13.90 23.19 11.60
C GLY A 155 14.57 21.83 11.49
N ALA A 156 14.63 21.06 12.58
CA ALA A 156 15.14 19.70 12.55
C ALA A 156 14.27 18.76 11.67
N PHE A 157 12.95 18.94 11.68
CA PHE A 157 12.05 18.18 10.81
C PHE A 157 12.28 18.53 9.33
N VAL A 158 12.34 19.82 9.00
CA VAL A 158 12.60 20.28 7.63
C VAL A 158 13.95 19.77 7.14
N ALA A 159 15.00 19.95 7.94
CA ALA A 159 16.35 19.44 7.60
C ALA A 159 16.35 17.92 7.35
N MET A 160 15.60 17.14 8.14
CA MET A 160 15.45 15.68 7.91
C MET A 160 14.78 15.41 6.55
N VAL A 161 13.72 16.12 6.20
CA VAL A 161 13.04 15.97 4.91
C VAL A 161 13.96 16.34 3.76
N ASP A 162 14.69 17.44 3.85
CA ASP A 162 15.60 17.91 2.79
C ASP A 162 16.76 16.93 2.58
N VAL A 163 17.39 16.46 3.66
CA VAL A 163 18.42 15.43 3.60
C VAL A 163 17.89 14.14 2.97
N LEU A 164 16.67 13.73 3.34
CA LEU A 164 16.06 12.53 2.80
C LEU A 164 15.77 12.69 1.29
N ARG A 165 15.31 13.87 0.86
CA ARG A 165 15.13 14.18 -0.57
C ARG A 165 16.43 14.07 -1.35
N GLU A 166 17.55 14.55 -0.81
CA GLU A 166 18.88 14.40 -1.42
C GLU A 166 19.32 12.93 -1.48
N GLN A 167 19.13 12.19 -0.39
CA GLN A 167 19.52 10.78 -0.29
C GLN A 167 18.72 9.85 -1.20
N THR A 168 17.49 10.22 -1.52
CA THR A 168 16.61 9.41 -2.38
C THR A 168 16.76 9.73 -3.87
N GLN A 169 17.56 10.74 -4.23
CA GLN A 169 17.87 11.01 -5.64
C GLN A 169 18.60 9.82 -6.26
N GLY A 170 18.13 9.39 -7.43
CA GLY A 170 18.72 8.26 -8.13
C GLY A 170 18.33 6.88 -7.61
N LEU A 171 17.50 6.78 -6.57
CA LEU A 171 16.93 5.51 -6.14
C LEU A 171 15.70 5.14 -6.98
N ASN A 172 15.45 3.84 -7.14
CA ASN A 172 14.18 3.35 -7.65
C ASN A 172 13.07 3.55 -6.60
N LEU A 173 11.81 3.43 -7.02
CA LEU A 173 10.66 3.70 -6.16
C LEU A 173 10.66 2.86 -4.86
N ARG A 174 11.03 1.58 -4.95
CA ARG A 174 11.20 0.70 -3.79
C ARG A 174 12.22 1.29 -2.81
N GLY A 175 13.41 1.63 -3.29
CA GLY A 175 14.48 2.19 -2.48
C GLY A 175 14.10 3.52 -1.83
N ILE A 176 13.33 4.38 -2.51
CA ILE A 176 12.81 5.63 -1.96
C ILE A 176 11.91 5.34 -0.74
N ILE A 177 10.99 4.38 -0.86
CA ILE A 177 10.07 4.04 0.23
C ILE A 177 10.81 3.38 1.39
N GLU A 178 11.71 2.44 1.14
CA GLU A 178 12.52 1.79 2.18
C GLU A 178 13.36 2.83 2.94
N GLN A 179 14.06 3.71 2.24
CA GLN A 179 14.85 4.79 2.84
C GLN A 179 13.99 5.76 3.66
N MET A 180 12.80 6.11 3.15
CA MET A 180 11.85 6.96 3.87
C MET A 180 11.38 6.29 5.16
N LEU A 181 11.00 5.01 5.13
CA LEU A 181 10.53 4.28 6.31
C LEU A 181 11.62 4.19 7.40
N GLU A 182 12.87 3.97 7.00
CA GLU A 182 14.01 3.91 7.92
C GLU A 182 14.30 5.28 8.55
N SER A 183 14.41 6.33 7.72
CA SER A 183 14.85 7.65 8.16
C SER A 183 13.81 8.42 8.97
N THR A 184 12.51 8.17 8.75
CA THR A 184 11.43 8.89 9.45
C THR A 184 11.12 8.37 10.84
N GLY A 185 11.58 7.15 11.18
CA GLY A 185 11.29 6.48 12.44
C GLY A 185 9.87 5.91 12.55
N LEU A 186 9.13 5.81 11.43
CA LEU A 186 7.76 5.26 11.42
C LEU A 186 7.72 3.81 11.92
N VAL A 187 8.61 2.96 11.42
CA VAL A 187 8.67 1.55 11.81
C VAL A 187 9.01 1.39 13.28
N GLU A 188 9.99 2.17 13.77
CA GLU A 188 10.39 2.12 15.18
C GLU A 188 9.25 2.59 16.11
N HIS A 189 8.52 3.63 15.70
CA HIS A 189 7.36 4.11 16.41
C HIS A 189 6.30 3.01 16.56
N PHE A 190 5.94 2.33 15.48
CA PHE A 190 4.94 1.26 15.51
C PHE A 190 5.41 0.02 16.28
N ARG A 191 6.71 -0.29 16.36
CA ARG A 191 7.23 -1.37 17.21
C ARG A 191 6.87 -1.21 18.67
N THR A 192 6.66 0.01 19.13
CA THR A 192 6.30 0.31 20.52
C THR A 192 4.80 0.26 20.77
N GLU A 193 3.96 0.16 19.73
CA GLU A 193 2.52 0.10 19.85
C GLU A 193 1.99 -1.33 20.01
N LYS A 194 0.87 -1.49 20.69
CA LYS A 194 0.25 -2.81 20.96
C LYS A 194 -0.17 -3.56 19.68
N GLU A 195 -0.64 -2.83 18.67
CA GLU A 195 -1.06 -3.36 17.37
C GLU A 195 -0.06 -2.99 16.26
N GLY A 196 1.18 -2.74 16.66
CA GLY A 196 2.21 -2.24 15.76
C GLY A 196 2.67 -3.25 14.71
N ALA A 197 2.61 -4.53 15.01
CA ALA A 197 2.97 -5.59 14.06
C ALA A 197 2.16 -5.50 12.75
N ASP A 198 0.84 -5.43 12.85
CA ASP A 198 -0.04 -5.32 11.68
C ASP A 198 0.23 -4.04 10.86
N ARG A 199 0.57 -2.94 11.55
CA ARG A 199 0.92 -1.67 10.89
C ARG A 199 2.26 -1.75 10.17
N ILE A 200 3.24 -2.44 10.76
CA ILE A 200 4.54 -2.70 10.13
C ILE A 200 4.38 -3.58 8.89
N GLU A 201 3.55 -4.64 8.96
CA GLU A 201 3.20 -5.45 7.79
C GLU A 201 2.56 -4.60 6.68
N ASN A 202 1.65 -3.68 7.03
CA ASN A 202 1.06 -2.76 6.06
C ASN A 202 2.11 -1.83 5.43
N LEU A 203 3.08 -1.33 6.19
CA LEU A 203 4.17 -0.51 5.64
C LEU A 203 5.10 -1.32 4.73
N GLN A 204 5.36 -2.59 5.07
CA GLN A 204 6.12 -3.49 4.20
C GLN A 204 5.35 -3.76 2.90
N GLU A 205 4.02 -3.92 3.00
CA GLU A 205 3.16 -4.11 1.84
C GLU A 205 3.11 -2.85 0.94
N LEU A 206 3.32 -1.66 1.49
CA LEU A 206 3.47 -0.44 0.69
C LEU A 206 4.73 -0.49 -0.20
N VAL A 207 5.82 -1.09 0.29
CA VAL A 207 7.04 -1.33 -0.50
C VAL A 207 6.74 -2.30 -1.66
N ASN A 208 6.01 -3.39 -1.38
CA ASN A 208 5.60 -4.35 -2.41
C ASN A 208 4.65 -3.72 -3.43
N ALA A 209 3.74 -2.84 -2.98
CA ALA A 209 2.85 -2.08 -3.86
C ALA A 209 3.61 -1.25 -4.89
N ALA A 210 4.66 -0.56 -4.43
CA ALA A 210 5.51 0.25 -5.31
C ALA A 210 6.24 -0.59 -6.35
N GLU A 211 6.76 -1.76 -5.97
CA GLU A 211 7.43 -2.68 -6.90
C GLU A 211 6.44 -3.24 -7.94
N SER A 212 5.25 -3.62 -7.49
CA SER A 212 4.17 -4.10 -8.37
C SER A 212 3.74 -3.00 -9.34
N PHE A 213 3.56 -1.77 -8.87
CA PHE A 213 3.19 -0.62 -9.68
C PHE A 213 4.19 -0.36 -10.80
N VAL A 214 5.48 -0.28 -10.48
CA VAL A 214 6.55 -0.06 -11.47
C VAL A 214 6.56 -1.15 -12.54
N THR A 215 6.29 -2.40 -12.15
CA THR A 215 6.26 -3.54 -13.07
C THR A 215 5.03 -3.51 -13.99
N GLN A 216 3.85 -3.15 -13.46
CA GLN A 216 2.57 -3.13 -14.20
C GLN A 216 2.50 -1.95 -15.17
N GLU A 217 2.94 -0.77 -14.74
CA GLU A 217 2.93 0.47 -15.54
C GLU A 217 4.08 0.55 -16.54
N GLY A 218 4.97 -0.43 -16.58
CA GLY A 218 6.02 -0.53 -17.58
C GLY A 218 7.21 0.42 -17.39
N PHE A 219 7.39 1.01 -16.19
CA PHE A 219 8.57 1.82 -15.89
C PHE A 219 9.89 1.02 -15.92
N GLY A 220 9.81 -0.33 -15.81
CA GLY A 220 10.98 -1.17 -15.59
C GLY A 220 11.46 -1.11 -14.13
N ARG A 221 12.01 -2.23 -13.64
CA ARG A 221 12.42 -2.36 -12.22
C ARG A 221 13.46 -1.35 -11.76
N ASP A 222 14.26 -0.84 -12.68
CA ASP A 222 15.36 0.10 -12.43
C ASP A 222 15.01 1.53 -12.86
N ALA A 223 13.72 1.87 -13.01
CA ALA A 223 13.29 3.22 -13.36
C ALA A 223 13.67 4.18 -12.24
N VAL A 224 14.52 5.14 -12.58
CA VAL A 224 15.02 6.18 -11.69
C VAL A 224 14.47 7.52 -12.16
N ALA A 225 14.02 8.36 -11.23
CA ALA A 225 13.69 9.74 -11.56
C ALA A 225 14.96 10.47 -12.02
N LEU A 226 15.00 10.91 -13.28
CA LEU A 226 16.09 11.76 -13.75
C LEU A 226 15.91 13.17 -13.18
N PRO A 227 16.99 13.84 -12.75
CA PRO A 227 16.90 15.23 -12.37
C PRO A 227 16.41 16.07 -13.57
N LEU A 228 15.51 17.01 -13.28
CA LEU A 228 14.97 17.95 -14.26
C LEU A 228 15.91 19.16 -14.36
N ASP A 229 16.01 19.76 -15.55
CA ASP A 229 16.66 21.06 -15.72
C ASP A 229 15.75 22.20 -15.22
N GLU A 230 16.24 23.45 -15.30
CA GLU A 230 15.49 24.66 -14.87
C GLU A 230 14.18 24.87 -15.67
N HIS A 231 13.93 24.09 -16.71
CA HIS A 231 12.76 24.15 -17.59
C HIS A 231 11.87 22.91 -17.46
N GLY A 232 12.14 22.02 -16.47
CA GLY A 232 11.36 20.79 -16.25
C GLY A 232 11.65 19.66 -17.27
N THR A 233 12.76 19.76 -18.02
CA THR A 233 13.16 18.74 -19.00
C THR A 233 14.09 17.74 -18.32
N PRO A 234 13.84 16.40 -18.46
CA PRO A 234 14.74 15.39 -17.91
C PRO A 234 16.15 15.54 -18.47
N LEU A 235 17.13 15.66 -17.59
CA LEU A 235 18.54 15.66 -17.97
C LEU A 235 18.89 14.27 -18.51
N THR A 236 18.85 14.12 -19.84
CA THR A 236 19.34 12.92 -20.48
C THR A 236 20.87 12.85 -20.34
N GLN A 237 21.41 11.65 -20.16
CA GLN A 237 22.87 11.42 -19.97
C GLN A 237 23.79 12.02 -21.07
N SER A 238 23.22 12.53 -22.15
CA SER A 238 23.97 13.23 -23.21
C SER A 238 24.63 14.53 -22.79
N VAL A 239 24.25 15.14 -21.64
CA VAL A 239 24.87 16.39 -21.14
C VAL A 239 26.09 16.11 -20.26
N VAL A 240 26.21 14.91 -19.72
CA VAL A 240 27.36 14.51 -18.87
C VAL A 240 28.64 14.20 -19.71
N SER A 241 28.49 13.96 -21.00
CA SER A 241 29.59 13.55 -21.88
C SER A 241 30.42 14.70 -22.49
N GLN A 242 30.14 15.97 -22.17
CA GLN A 242 30.93 17.09 -22.70
C GLN A 242 32.27 17.37 -21.96
N GLY A 243 32.69 16.50 -21.06
CA GLY A 243 33.98 16.63 -20.33
C GLY A 243 34.90 15.43 -20.43
N LEU A 244 34.63 14.44 -21.28
CA LEU A 244 35.45 13.24 -21.38
C LEU A 244 36.44 13.31 -22.56
N ASP A 245 37.68 12.91 -22.27
CA ASP A 245 38.81 12.76 -23.19
C ASP A 245 38.41 11.99 -24.47
N PRO A 246 38.68 12.52 -25.68
CA PRO A 246 38.34 11.84 -26.94
C PRO A 246 39.05 10.50 -27.16
N ASN A 247 39.98 10.09 -26.27
CA ASN A 247 40.71 8.84 -26.36
C ASN A 247 40.32 7.78 -25.31
N ALA A 248 39.27 7.99 -24.52
CA ALA A 248 38.79 6.96 -23.59
C ALA A 248 38.14 5.79 -24.37
N PRO A 249 38.39 4.52 -24.01
CA PRO A 249 37.80 3.38 -24.67
C PRO A 249 36.30 3.41 -24.47
N VAL A 250 35.58 3.40 -25.60
CA VAL A 250 34.12 3.26 -25.64
C VAL A 250 33.76 1.87 -25.12
N LEU A 251 33.19 1.80 -23.93
CA LEU A 251 32.56 0.57 -23.45
C LEU A 251 31.27 0.41 -24.23
N ASP A 252 31.22 -0.60 -25.09
CA ASP A 252 30.04 -1.05 -25.84
C ASP A 252 29.02 -1.72 -24.88
N GLU A 253 28.48 -1.01 -23.90
CA GLU A 253 27.24 -1.40 -23.28
C GLU A 253 26.10 -0.68 -24.01
N PRO A 254 25.09 -1.43 -24.53
CA PRO A 254 23.95 -0.80 -25.18
C PRO A 254 23.26 0.09 -24.15
N LEU A 255 23.18 1.38 -24.43
CA LEU A 255 22.38 2.35 -23.66
C LEU A 255 20.97 1.78 -23.51
N LYS A 256 20.61 1.42 -22.28
CA LYS A 256 19.22 1.05 -21.97
C LYS A 256 18.34 2.21 -22.42
N PRO A 257 17.27 1.97 -23.19
CA PRO A 257 16.40 3.04 -23.63
C PRO A 257 15.83 3.74 -22.41
N ALA A 258 15.77 5.07 -22.43
CA ALA A 258 15.04 5.85 -21.45
C ALA A 258 13.62 5.30 -21.41
N VAL A 259 13.19 4.83 -20.24
CA VAL A 259 11.83 4.30 -20.08
C VAL A 259 10.87 5.47 -20.30
N PRO A 260 9.88 5.36 -21.21
CA PRO A 260 8.88 6.40 -21.36
C PRO A 260 8.17 6.57 -20.00
N GLY A 261 8.28 7.74 -19.39
CA GLY A 261 7.52 8.08 -18.21
C GLY A 261 6.02 8.13 -18.56
N ILE A 262 5.16 7.92 -17.58
CA ILE A 262 3.73 8.20 -17.74
C ILE A 262 3.61 9.70 -17.98
N VAL A 263 2.97 10.06 -19.07
CA VAL A 263 2.69 11.46 -19.40
C VAL A 263 1.39 11.83 -18.70
N ASP A 264 1.42 12.89 -17.89
CA ASP A 264 0.22 13.47 -17.33
C ASP A 264 -0.71 13.92 -18.45
N ALA A 265 -1.94 13.43 -18.44
CA ALA A 265 -2.91 13.67 -19.51
C ALA A 265 -3.37 15.13 -19.58
N ASP A 266 -3.27 15.88 -18.49
CA ASP A 266 -3.72 17.27 -18.39
C ASP A 266 -2.59 18.26 -18.67
N THR A 267 -1.36 17.95 -18.26
CA THR A 267 -0.20 18.87 -18.41
C THR A 267 0.74 18.48 -19.53
N GLY A 268 0.73 17.22 -19.99
CA GLY A 268 1.67 16.69 -20.98
C GLY A 268 3.10 16.48 -20.43
N GLU A 269 3.30 16.62 -19.13
CA GLU A 269 4.58 16.42 -18.46
C GLU A 269 4.81 14.95 -18.12
N THR A 270 6.08 14.52 -18.14
CA THR A 270 6.47 13.17 -17.75
C THR A 270 6.56 13.09 -16.22
N LEU A 271 5.63 12.34 -15.61
CA LEU A 271 5.64 12.12 -14.16
C LEU A 271 6.84 11.27 -13.73
N SER A 272 7.42 11.62 -12.58
CA SER A 272 8.35 10.74 -11.90
C SER A 272 7.64 9.44 -11.47
N PRO A 273 8.35 8.29 -11.34
CA PRO A 273 7.73 7.06 -10.82
C PRO A 273 7.07 7.27 -9.46
N LEU A 274 7.62 8.16 -8.62
CA LEU A 274 7.05 8.51 -7.33
C LEU A 274 5.75 9.31 -7.49
N ALA A 275 5.72 10.35 -8.34
CA ALA A 275 4.53 11.15 -8.60
C ALA A 275 3.39 10.32 -9.19
N ALA A 276 3.73 9.43 -10.14
CA ALA A 276 2.77 8.50 -10.74
C ALA A 276 2.19 7.52 -9.71
N PHE A 277 3.04 6.96 -8.85
CA PHE A 277 2.59 6.08 -7.75
C PHE A 277 1.69 6.81 -6.74
N LEU A 278 2.02 8.03 -6.36
CA LEU A 278 1.20 8.86 -5.46
C LEU A 278 -0.16 9.18 -6.05
N THR A 279 -0.22 9.43 -7.36
CA THR A 279 -1.47 9.64 -8.10
C THR A 279 -2.31 8.37 -8.13
N HIS A 280 -1.71 7.22 -8.44
CA HIS A 280 -2.37 5.92 -8.41
C HIS A 280 -2.94 5.60 -7.01
N ALA A 281 -2.14 5.77 -5.97
CA ALA A 281 -2.57 5.58 -4.58
C ALA A 281 -3.74 6.50 -4.19
N ALA A 282 -3.76 7.73 -4.69
CA ALA A 282 -4.86 8.67 -4.45
C ALA A 282 -6.14 8.25 -5.18
N LEU A 283 -6.04 7.73 -6.40
CA LEU A 283 -7.19 7.21 -7.17
C LEU A 283 -7.78 5.96 -6.49
N GLU A 284 -6.95 5.01 -6.07
CA GLU A 284 -7.42 3.83 -5.33
C GLU A 284 -8.05 4.21 -3.98
N ALA A 285 -7.52 5.22 -3.29
CA ALA A 285 -8.10 5.73 -2.05
C ALA A 285 -9.41 6.49 -2.25
N GLY A 286 -9.68 7.03 -3.47
CA GLY A 286 -10.79 7.94 -3.73
C GLY A 286 -12.16 7.28 -3.94
N ASP A 287 -12.59 7.13 -5.17
CA ASP A 287 -14.03 7.09 -5.52
C ASP A 287 -14.70 5.71 -5.59
N ASN A 288 -14.00 4.59 -5.44
CA ASN A 288 -14.57 3.28 -5.75
C ASN A 288 -15.10 2.46 -4.55
N GLN A 289 -15.27 3.10 -3.40
CA GLN A 289 -16.00 2.43 -2.34
C GLN A 289 -17.48 2.32 -2.71
N ALA A 290 -17.98 1.10 -2.78
CA ALA A 290 -19.41 0.86 -2.94
C ALA A 290 -20.19 1.67 -1.88
N GLN A 291 -21.08 2.54 -2.35
CA GLN A 291 -21.95 3.30 -1.46
C GLN A 291 -22.80 2.36 -0.58
N ALA A 292 -23.25 2.85 0.57
CA ALA A 292 -24.08 2.06 1.45
C ALA A 292 -25.32 1.53 0.67
N GLY A 293 -25.46 0.19 0.62
CA GLY A 293 -26.54 -0.47 -0.13
C GLY A 293 -26.22 -0.89 -1.56
N GLN A 294 -25.06 -0.52 -2.12
CA GLN A 294 -24.62 -0.99 -3.42
C GLN A 294 -24.18 -2.46 -3.35
N ASP A 295 -24.48 -3.23 -4.41
CA ASP A 295 -24.04 -4.62 -4.55
C ASP A 295 -22.53 -4.70 -4.77
N ALA A 296 -21.78 -5.20 -3.77
CA ALA A 296 -20.33 -5.18 -3.71
C ALA A 296 -19.76 -6.45 -3.06
N VAL A 297 -18.59 -6.90 -3.53
CA VAL A 297 -17.85 -8.02 -2.94
C VAL A 297 -17.36 -7.62 -1.53
N GLN A 298 -17.46 -8.56 -0.59
CA GLN A 298 -17.09 -8.33 0.81
C GLN A 298 -15.66 -8.82 1.06
N LEU A 299 -14.76 -7.91 1.41
CA LEU A 299 -13.38 -8.20 1.77
C LEU A 299 -13.23 -8.11 3.29
N MET A 300 -12.64 -9.12 3.92
CA MET A 300 -12.44 -9.10 5.36
C MET A 300 -11.40 -10.12 5.83
N THR A 301 -10.86 -9.86 7.01
CA THR A 301 -10.07 -10.89 7.68
C THR A 301 -10.96 -12.05 8.14
N VAL A 302 -10.37 -13.26 8.27
CA VAL A 302 -11.08 -14.42 8.82
C VAL A 302 -11.68 -14.11 10.21
N HIS A 303 -10.99 -13.30 11.03
CA HIS A 303 -11.51 -12.88 12.34
C HIS A 303 -12.81 -12.06 12.24
N ALA A 304 -12.85 -11.12 11.29
CA ALA A 304 -14.01 -10.27 11.07
C ALA A 304 -15.22 -11.05 10.49
N SER A 305 -14.97 -12.17 9.84
CA SER A 305 -16.02 -13.01 9.23
C SER A 305 -16.82 -13.84 10.23
N LYS A 306 -16.43 -13.85 11.50
CA LYS A 306 -17.09 -14.64 12.54
C LYS A 306 -18.56 -14.23 12.71
N GLY A 307 -19.48 -15.18 12.50
CA GLY A 307 -20.92 -14.96 12.58
C GLY A 307 -21.57 -14.53 11.28
N LEU A 308 -20.80 -14.24 10.23
CA LEU A 308 -21.29 -13.96 8.89
C LEU A 308 -21.31 -15.24 8.05
N GLU A 309 -22.11 -15.26 6.99
CA GLU A 309 -22.14 -16.36 6.01
C GLU A 309 -22.41 -15.80 4.62
N PHE A 310 -21.80 -16.42 3.60
CA PHE A 310 -21.89 -15.97 2.21
C PHE A 310 -22.16 -17.15 1.27
N ASP A 311 -22.78 -16.90 0.14
CA ASP A 311 -23.06 -17.93 -0.86
C ASP A 311 -21.75 -18.42 -1.52
N GLY A 312 -20.82 -17.50 -1.82
CA GLY A 312 -19.49 -17.80 -2.34
C GLY A 312 -18.40 -17.26 -1.41
N VAL A 313 -17.42 -18.10 -1.06
CA VAL A 313 -16.30 -17.69 -0.21
C VAL A 313 -14.99 -18.08 -0.88
N PHE A 314 -14.10 -17.12 -0.97
CA PHE A 314 -12.70 -17.29 -1.36
C PHE A 314 -11.84 -17.14 -0.11
N ILE A 315 -10.89 -18.04 0.09
CA ILE A 315 -9.89 -17.98 1.16
C ILE A 315 -8.54 -17.93 0.47
N GLY A 316 -7.87 -16.78 0.52
CA GLY A 316 -6.60 -16.54 -0.13
C GLY A 316 -5.40 -16.63 0.79
N GLY A 317 -4.22 -16.80 0.18
CA GLY A 317 -2.94 -16.85 0.88
C GLY A 317 -2.77 -18.10 1.73
N MET A 318 -3.24 -19.25 1.26
CA MET A 318 -3.16 -20.51 1.98
C MET A 318 -1.79 -21.16 1.83
N GLU A 319 -0.78 -20.49 2.34
CA GLU A 319 0.61 -20.96 2.33
C GLU A 319 1.30 -20.71 3.66
N GLU A 320 2.38 -21.46 3.94
CA GLU A 320 3.17 -21.29 5.15
C GLU A 320 3.74 -19.86 5.24
N GLY A 321 3.54 -19.22 6.39
CA GLY A 321 3.92 -17.83 6.62
C GLY A 321 2.77 -16.84 6.49
N LEU A 322 1.78 -17.11 5.64
CA LEU A 322 0.58 -16.28 5.49
C LEU A 322 -0.63 -16.89 6.21
N PHE A 323 -1.01 -18.10 5.90
CA PHE A 323 -2.08 -18.83 6.59
C PHE A 323 -1.78 -20.33 6.60
N PRO A 324 -1.17 -20.88 7.65
CA PRO A 324 -0.92 -20.31 8.99
C PRO A 324 0.11 -19.19 9.00
N HIS A 325 -0.14 -18.17 9.84
CA HIS A 325 0.72 -17.00 9.95
C HIS A 325 2.07 -17.37 10.62
N GLU A 326 3.19 -16.78 10.15
CA GLU A 326 4.54 -17.13 10.61
C GLU A 326 4.73 -16.98 12.14
N ASN A 327 4.15 -15.93 12.73
CA ASN A 327 4.21 -15.68 14.17
C ASN A 327 3.50 -16.77 14.99
N SER A 328 2.57 -17.50 14.38
CA SER A 328 1.83 -18.59 15.00
C SER A 328 2.45 -19.97 14.70
N ALA A 329 3.30 -20.05 13.67
CA ALA A 329 3.85 -21.32 13.19
C ALA A 329 4.88 -21.93 14.15
N SER A 330 5.57 -21.10 14.94
CA SER A 330 6.61 -21.51 15.89
C SER A 330 6.06 -22.10 17.21
N ASP A 331 4.78 -21.90 17.51
CA ASP A 331 4.12 -22.35 18.72
C ASP A 331 2.99 -23.34 18.41
N ARG A 332 2.94 -24.43 19.20
CA ARG A 332 1.90 -25.45 19.04
C ARG A 332 0.50 -24.90 19.32
N ASP A 333 0.35 -24.05 20.33
CA ASP A 333 -0.93 -23.45 20.68
C ASP A 333 -1.34 -22.44 19.58
N GLY A 334 -0.36 -21.73 18.97
CA GLY A 334 -0.55 -20.86 17.82
C GLY A 334 -1.08 -21.61 16.61
N LEU A 335 -0.47 -22.73 16.24
CA LEU A 335 -0.95 -23.58 15.13
C LEU A 335 -2.35 -24.15 15.37
N GLU A 336 -2.69 -24.48 16.63
CA GLU A 336 -4.04 -24.89 16.96
C GLU A 336 -5.07 -23.76 16.78
N GLU A 337 -4.67 -22.52 17.07
CA GLU A 337 -5.52 -21.34 16.83
C GLU A 337 -5.70 -21.08 15.32
N GLU A 338 -4.64 -21.16 14.51
CA GLU A 338 -4.74 -21.05 13.06
C GLU A 338 -5.69 -22.11 12.46
N ARG A 339 -5.68 -23.36 12.98
CA ARG A 339 -6.67 -24.36 12.59
C ARG A 339 -8.10 -23.99 12.98
N ARG A 340 -8.30 -23.33 14.12
CA ARG A 340 -9.63 -22.84 14.52
C ARG A 340 -10.09 -21.72 13.60
N LEU A 341 -9.18 -20.83 13.21
CA LEU A 341 -9.46 -19.78 12.25
C LEU A 341 -9.81 -20.36 10.88
N MET A 342 -9.06 -21.34 10.39
CA MET A 342 -9.39 -22.04 9.14
C MET A 342 -10.77 -22.71 9.23
N TYR A 343 -11.10 -23.35 10.35
CA TYR A 343 -12.44 -23.91 10.56
C TYR A 343 -13.51 -22.82 10.47
N VAL A 344 -13.29 -21.65 11.08
CA VAL A 344 -14.21 -20.52 10.95
C VAL A 344 -14.33 -20.10 9.48
N ALA A 345 -13.21 -19.92 8.76
CA ALA A 345 -13.19 -19.48 7.38
C ALA A 345 -13.99 -20.41 6.46
N ILE A 346 -13.73 -21.71 6.51
CA ILE A 346 -14.41 -22.73 5.69
C ILE A 346 -15.91 -22.73 5.95
N THR A 347 -16.32 -22.56 7.22
CA THR A 347 -17.73 -22.58 7.59
C THR A 347 -18.50 -21.31 7.26
N ARG A 348 -17.85 -20.33 6.63
CA ARG A 348 -18.54 -19.12 6.12
C ARG A 348 -19.24 -19.35 4.79
N ALA A 349 -18.81 -20.37 4.04
CA ALA A 349 -19.40 -20.72 2.75
C ALA A 349 -20.73 -21.46 2.90
N ARG A 350 -21.77 -20.96 2.23
CA ARG A 350 -23.07 -21.64 2.14
C ARG A 350 -23.20 -22.54 0.91
N LYS A 351 -22.66 -22.10 -0.25
CA LYS A 351 -22.84 -22.81 -1.53
C LYS A 351 -21.51 -23.19 -2.18
N ARG A 352 -20.57 -22.27 -2.27
CA ARG A 352 -19.27 -22.48 -2.95
C ARG A 352 -18.11 -22.03 -2.10
N LEU A 353 -17.05 -22.82 -2.08
CA LEU A 353 -15.80 -22.57 -1.38
C LEU A 353 -14.63 -22.69 -2.34
N TYR A 354 -13.80 -21.66 -2.37
CA TYR A 354 -12.56 -21.57 -3.14
C TYR A 354 -11.40 -21.39 -2.19
N LEU A 355 -10.32 -22.12 -2.41
CA LEU A 355 -9.07 -22.05 -1.64
C LEU A 355 -7.92 -21.75 -2.59
N SER A 356 -7.05 -20.80 -2.24
CA SER A 356 -5.87 -20.46 -3.04
C SER A 356 -4.67 -20.04 -2.20
#